data_cd130d3d31a89987bc41e487abcf54ba
#
_entry.id   cd130d3d31a89987bc41e487abcf54ba
#
_cell.length_a   1.000
_cell.length_b   1.000
_cell.length_c   1.000
_cell.angle_alpha   90.00
_cell.angle_beta   90.00
_cell.angle_gamma   90.00
#
_symmetry.space_group_name_H-M   'P 1'
#
loop_
_entity.id
_entity.type
_entity.pdbx_description
1 polymer ?
#
loop_
_entity_poly.entity_id
_entity_poly.type
_entity_poly.pdbx_seq_one_letter_code
_entity_poly.pdbx_strand_id
1 'polypeptide(L)'
;MDDLLQQKENLLLEIERLHQRHELAKTVMEDYFEPGMMEYLEQSEGLFDAQTGEMIIRFEVKGTRYEGRTEQIEKVKCGDPVRIVRDKENLYNSNNFIVLTGKGRNLGNMPAQLCNVIASLYDSGNLVFTGAEISYVEPISKRSRHAKQAVAFVELRMMLTW
;
A
#
# COMPACT_ATOMS: atom_id res chain seq x y z
N MET A 1 -30.46 3.80 -34.01
CA MET A 1 -29.86 5.13 -33.76
C MET A 1 -29.65 5.39 -32.28
N ASP A 2 -30.66 5.13 -31.44
CA ASP A 2 -30.56 5.35 -30.00
C ASP A 2 -29.50 4.46 -29.34
N ASP A 3 -29.31 3.24 -29.82
CA ASP A 3 -28.32 2.28 -29.31
C ASP A 3 -26.88 2.77 -29.53
N LEU A 4 -26.59 3.39 -30.67
CA LEU A 4 -25.31 3.93 -30.99
C LEU A 4 -24.95 5.13 -30.12
N LEU A 5 -25.92 6.00 -29.83
CA LEU A 5 -25.74 7.14 -28.94
C LEU A 5 -25.47 6.66 -27.50
N GLN A 6 -26.23 5.66 -27.05
CA GLN A 6 -26.05 5.07 -25.73
C GLN A 6 -24.68 4.41 -25.58
N GLN A 7 -24.22 3.68 -26.59
CA GLN A 7 -22.90 3.07 -26.60
C GLN A 7 -21.80 4.13 -26.54
N LYS A 8 -21.96 5.23 -27.28
CA LYS A 8 -21.00 6.35 -27.27
C LYS A 8 -20.93 6.99 -25.87
N GLU A 9 -22.08 7.25 -25.25
CA GLU A 9 -22.14 7.82 -23.90
C GLU A 9 -21.49 6.90 -22.89
N ASN A 10 -21.74 5.59 -22.95
CA ASN A 10 -21.14 4.60 -22.06
C ASN A 10 -19.62 4.56 -22.22
N LEU A 11 -19.09 4.63 -23.44
CA LEU A 11 -17.67 4.67 -23.70
C LEU A 11 -17.02 5.92 -23.14
N LEU A 12 -17.67 7.08 -23.28
CA LEU A 12 -17.16 8.34 -22.74
C LEU A 12 -17.09 8.31 -21.22
N LEU A 13 -18.12 7.76 -20.56
CA LEU A 13 -18.14 7.58 -19.10
C LEU A 13 -17.02 6.63 -18.62
N GLU A 14 -16.78 5.56 -19.36
CA GLU A 14 -15.72 4.61 -19.05
C GLU A 14 -14.35 5.25 -19.18
N ILE A 15 -14.10 6.01 -20.24
CA ILE A 15 -12.83 6.75 -20.46
C ILE A 15 -12.61 7.72 -19.29
N GLU A 16 -13.64 8.47 -18.89
CA GLU A 16 -13.52 9.42 -17.78
C GLU A 16 -13.18 8.69 -16.47
N ARG A 17 -13.84 7.55 -16.20
CA ARG A 17 -13.54 6.74 -15.01
C ARG A 17 -12.11 6.23 -14.99
N LEU A 18 -11.60 5.73 -16.13
CA LEU A 18 -10.23 5.27 -16.26
C LEU A 18 -9.24 6.40 -16.03
N HIS A 19 -9.54 7.58 -16.57
CA HIS A 19 -8.71 8.77 -16.37
C HIS A 19 -8.66 9.18 -14.89
N GLN A 20 -9.79 9.20 -14.21
CA GLN A 20 -9.88 9.53 -12.78
C GLN A 20 -9.09 8.53 -11.93
N ARG A 21 -9.16 7.25 -12.22
CA ARG A 21 -8.38 6.20 -11.53
C ARG A 21 -6.88 6.40 -11.75
N HIS A 22 -6.49 6.71 -12.97
CA HIS A 22 -5.08 6.94 -13.30
C HIS A 22 -4.54 8.16 -12.55
N GLU A 23 -5.27 9.27 -12.54
CA GLU A 23 -4.87 10.49 -11.82
C GLU A 23 -4.79 10.24 -10.31
N LEU A 24 -5.71 9.47 -9.75
CA LEU A 24 -5.67 9.12 -8.33
C LEU A 24 -4.46 8.25 -8.00
N ALA A 25 -4.18 7.22 -8.78
CA ALA A 25 -3.01 6.38 -8.59
C ALA A 25 -1.72 7.19 -8.67
N LYS A 26 -1.66 8.12 -9.61
CA LYS A 26 -0.54 9.04 -9.76
C LYS A 26 -0.36 9.92 -8.52
N THR A 27 -1.45 10.46 -7.98
CA THR A 27 -1.43 11.26 -6.75
C THR A 27 -0.91 10.44 -5.57
N VAL A 28 -1.41 9.22 -5.39
CA VAL A 28 -0.93 8.30 -4.34
C VAL A 28 0.57 8.07 -4.47
N MET A 29 1.05 7.82 -5.67
CA MET A 29 2.47 7.57 -5.93
C MET A 29 3.32 8.80 -5.69
N GLU A 30 2.89 9.97 -6.19
CA GLU A 30 3.62 11.23 -6.04
C GLU A 30 3.76 11.65 -4.57
N ASP A 31 2.70 11.49 -3.78
CA ASP A 31 2.71 11.86 -2.38
C ASP A 31 3.52 10.90 -1.50
N TYR A 32 3.68 9.65 -1.94
CA TYR A 32 4.38 8.64 -1.17
C TYR A 32 5.86 8.50 -1.52
N PHE A 33 6.20 8.61 -2.82
CA PHE A 33 7.56 8.34 -3.29
C PHE A 33 8.36 9.61 -3.55
N GLU A 34 9.64 9.56 -3.24
CA GLU A 34 10.58 10.60 -3.65
C GLU A 34 10.71 10.61 -5.19
N PRO A 35 11.06 11.77 -5.80
CA PRO A 35 11.07 11.91 -7.27
C PRO A 35 11.84 10.83 -8.04
N GLY A 36 12.94 10.32 -7.50
CA GLY A 36 13.71 9.26 -8.15
C GLY A 36 13.02 7.90 -8.15
N MET A 37 12.13 7.65 -7.21
CA MET A 37 11.36 6.41 -7.14
C MET A 37 10.18 6.40 -8.09
N MET A 38 9.59 7.54 -8.38
CA MET A 38 8.50 7.67 -9.35
C MET A 38 8.93 7.19 -10.74
N GLU A 39 10.12 7.58 -11.19
CA GLU A 39 10.65 7.16 -12.47
C GLU A 39 10.83 5.63 -12.53
N TYR A 40 11.30 5.02 -11.45
CA TYR A 40 11.43 3.57 -11.33
C TYR A 40 10.05 2.88 -11.40
N LEU A 41 9.05 3.44 -10.74
CA LEU A 41 7.69 2.87 -10.70
C LEU A 41 6.99 2.98 -12.05
N GLU A 42 7.17 4.09 -12.77
CA GLU A 42 6.61 4.27 -14.11
C GLU A 42 7.18 3.27 -15.11
N GLN A 43 8.40 2.81 -14.90
CA GLN A 43 9.06 1.80 -15.74
C GLN A 43 8.67 0.37 -15.37
N SER A 44 8.04 0.15 -14.21
CA SER A 44 7.67 -1.19 -13.74
C SER A 44 6.28 -1.56 -14.22
N GLU A 45 6.18 -2.56 -15.08
CA GLU A 45 4.90 -3.09 -15.54
C GLU A 45 4.08 -3.65 -14.38
N GLY A 46 2.77 -3.42 -14.39
CA GLY A 46 1.83 -4.04 -13.46
C GLY A 46 1.65 -3.35 -12.12
N LEU A 47 2.23 -2.16 -11.90
CA LEU A 47 2.01 -1.40 -10.66
C LEU A 47 0.61 -0.80 -10.55
N PHE A 48 0.01 -0.42 -11.66
CA PHE A 48 -1.35 0.08 -11.71
C PHE A 48 -2.02 -0.27 -13.02
N ASP A 49 -3.20 -0.85 -12.94
CA ASP A 49 -4.06 -1.15 -14.07
C ASP A 49 -5.32 -0.29 -13.99
N ALA A 50 -5.44 0.71 -14.88
CA ALA A 50 -6.58 1.61 -14.90
C ALA A 50 -7.90 0.91 -15.23
N GLN A 51 -7.87 -0.18 -16.00
CA GLN A 51 -9.08 -0.92 -16.36
C GLN A 51 -9.68 -1.66 -15.17
N THR A 52 -8.85 -2.35 -14.40
CA THR A 52 -9.28 -3.12 -13.22
C THR A 52 -9.27 -2.31 -11.94
N GLY A 53 -8.47 -1.24 -11.88
CA GLY A 53 -8.24 -0.46 -10.67
C GLY A 53 -7.24 -1.09 -9.72
N GLU A 54 -6.53 -2.14 -10.14
CA GLU A 54 -5.52 -2.81 -9.33
C GLU A 54 -4.25 -1.98 -9.23
N MET A 55 -3.67 -1.96 -8.03
CA MET A 55 -2.44 -1.23 -7.73
C MET A 55 -1.57 -2.05 -6.78
N ILE A 56 -0.26 -2.08 -7.04
CA ILE A 56 0.71 -2.76 -6.18
C ILE A 56 1.68 -1.72 -5.64
N ILE A 57 1.82 -1.67 -4.32
CA ILE A 57 2.75 -0.76 -3.64
C ILE A 57 3.63 -1.57 -2.70
N ARG A 58 4.90 -1.22 -2.65
CA ARG A 58 5.85 -1.74 -1.66
C ARG A 58 6.22 -0.63 -0.69
N PHE A 59 6.16 -0.93 0.60
CA PHE A 59 6.54 0.02 1.63
C PHE A 59 7.38 -0.62 2.71
N GLU A 60 8.22 0.20 3.35
CA GLU A 60 8.95 -0.21 4.55
C GLU A 60 8.06 -0.08 5.77
N VAL A 61 8.01 -1.12 6.59
CA VAL A 61 7.29 -1.10 7.86
C VAL A 61 7.99 -0.14 8.82
N LYS A 62 7.25 0.80 9.40
CA LYS A 62 7.76 1.83 10.31
C LYS A 62 7.53 1.46 11.78
N GLY A 63 8.35 2.04 12.67
CA GLY A 63 8.21 1.82 14.12
C GLY A 63 8.65 0.44 14.57
N THR A 64 9.52 -0.23 13.83
CA THR A 64 9.92 -1.62 14.09
C THR A 64 10.78 -1.79 15.34
N ARG A 65 11.38 -0.72 15.87
CA ARG A 65 12.21 -0.79 17.07
C ARG A 65 11.42 -0.78 18.39
N TYR A 66 10.11 -0.54 18.33
CA TYR A 66 9.28 -0.41 19.53
C TYR A 66 8.54 -1.72 19.85
N GLU A 67 8.20 -1.93 21.12
CA GLU A 67 7.24 -2.94 21.58
C GLU A 67 7.53 -4.38 21.15
N GLY A 68 8.81 -4.75 21.02
CA GLY A 68 9.19 -6.11 20.60
C GLY A 68 8.94 -6.43 19.14
N ARG A 69 8.66 -5.43 18.31
CA ARG A 69 8.36 -5.62 16.89
C ARG A 69 9.53 -6.19 16.11
N THR A 70 10.76 -5.79 16.44
CA THR A 70 11.96 -6.33 15.80
C THR A 70 12.05 -7.86 15.96
N GLU A 71 11.76 -8.37 17.15
CA GLU A 71 11.76 -9.83 17.39
C GLU A 71 10.70 -10.53 16.55
N GLN A 72 9.55 -9.90 16.33
CA GLN A 72 8.50 -10.46 15.47
C GLN A 72 8.92 -10.44 13.99
N ILE A 73 9.61 -9.39 13.55
CA ILE A 73 10.13 -9.31 12.18
C ILE A 73 11.14 -10.41 11.92
N GLU A 74 11.99 -10.73 12.89
CA GLU A 74 13.00 -11.78 12.75
C GLU A 74 12.39 -13.19 12.60
N LYS A 75 11.12 -13.35 12.93
CA LYS A 75 10.39 -14.62 12.80
C LYS A 75 9.65 -14.76 11.47
N VAL A 76 9.54 -13.70 10.67
CA VAL A 76 8.89 -13.74 9.37
C VAL A 76 9.92 -13.82 8.25
N LYS A 77 9.46 -14.24 7.08
CA LYS A 77 10.29 -14.38 5.89
C LYS A 77 9.54 -13.90 4.66
N CYS A 78 10.29 -13.65 3.60
CA CYS A 78 9.74 -13.24 2.31
C CYS A 78 8.66 -14.23 1.86
N GLY A 79 7.51 -13.71 1.44
CA GLY A 79 6.35 -14.49 1.02
C GLY A 79 5.33 -14.74 2.13
N ASP A 80 5.67 -14.50 3.39
CA ASP A 80 4.71 -14.68 4.48
C ASP A 80 3.57 -13.66 4.36
N PRO A 81 2.30 -14.11 4.50
CA PRO A 81 1.17 -13.19 4.44
C PRO A 81 1.13 -12.28 5.66
N VAL A 82 0.69 -11.05 5.45
CA VAL A 82 0.44 -10.09 6.51
C VAL A 82 -0.96 -9.50 6.36
N ARG A 83 -1.47 -8.89 7.43
CA ARG A 83 -2.74 -8.18 7.41
C ARG A 83 -2.48 -6.71 7.69
N ILE A 84 -3.11 -5.86 6.92
CA ILE A 84 -3.06 -4.41 7.09
C ILE A 84 -4.37 -4.00 7.73
N VAL A 85 -4.32 -3.47 8.95
CA VAL A 85 -5.50 -3.18 9.76
C VAL A 85 -5.61 -1.69 10.03
N ARG A 86 -6.77 -1.12 9.75
CA ARG A 86 -7.08 0.29 10.02
C ARG A 86 -7.02 0.56 11.53
N ASP A 87 -6.29 1.59 11.90
CA ASP A 87 -6.04 1.97 13.31
C ASP A 87 -6.46 3.43 13.54
N LYS A 88 -7.76 3.67 13.66
CA LYS A 88 -8.35 5.01 13.85
C LYS A 88 -8.04 5.60 15.23
N GLU A 89 -7.72 4.75 16.19
CA GLU A 89 -7.45 5.13 17.58
C GLU A 89 -5.99 5.50 17.82
N ASN A 90 -5.16 5.51 16.76
CA ASN A 90 -3.75 5.83 16.90
C ASN A 90 -3.56 7.27 17.40
N LEU A 91 -2.76 7.42 18.46
CA LEU A 91 -2.55 8.70 19.13
C LEU A 91 -1.75 9.71 18.29
N TYR A 92 -0.93 9.23 17.36
CA TYR A 92 -0.05 10.06 16.55
C TYR A 92 -0.63 10.37 15.17
N ASN A 93 -1.45 9.47 14.62
CA ASN A 93 -2.06 9.64 13.31
C ASN A 93 -3.35 8.81 13.21
N SER A 94 -4.49 9.48 13.22
CA SER A 94 -5.80 8.81 13.08
C SER A 94 -6.01 8.14 11.74
N ASN A 95 -5.13 8.38 10.76
CA ASN A 95 -5.14 7.72 9.45
C ASN A 95 -4.30 6.43 9.42
N ASN A 96 -3.80 5.99 10.57
CA ASN A 96 -2.83 4.90 10.64
C ASN A 96 -3.40 3.54 10.21
N PHE A 97 -2.49 2.70 9.72
CA PHE A 97 -2.71 1.27 9.48
C PHE A 97 -1.58 0.49 10.15
N ILE A 98 -1.94 -0.59 10.84
CA ILE A 98 -1.00 -1.48 11.52
C ILE A 98 -0.72 -2.68 10.61
N VAL A 99 0.51 -3.17 10.63
CA VAL A 99 0.93 -4.38 9.91
C VAL A 99 0.99 -5.53 10.92
N LEU A 100 0.15 -6.55 10.73
CA LEU A 100 0.08 -7.74 11.57
C LEU A 100 0.52 -8.98 10.80
N THR A 101 1.19 -9.91 11.49
CA THR A 101 1.43 -11.25 10.94
C THR A 101 0.12 -12.02 10.80
N GLY A 102 0.14 -13.16 10.12
CA GLY A 102 -1.00 -14.06 10.04
C GLY A 102 -1.50 -14.53 11.42
N LYS A 103 -0.63 -14.54 12.44
CA LYS A 103 -0.97 -14.89 13.83
C LYS A 103 -1.39 -13.68 14.67
N GLY A 104 -1.50 -12.49 14.08
CA GLY A 104 -1.91 -11.27 14.76
C GLY A 104 -0.80 -10.54 15.53
N ARG A 105 0.47 -10.84 15.27
CA ARG A 105 1.60 -10.16 15.92
C ARG A 105 1.89 -8.85 15.20
N ASN A 106 2.08 -7.78 15.95
CA ASN A 106 2.35 -6.44 15.42
C ASN A 106 3.80 -6.32 14.93
N LEU A 107 3.97 -6.03 13.64
CA LEU A 107 5.29 -5.76 13.04
C LEU A 107 5.63 -4.28 13.00
N GLY A 108 4.65 -3.42 13.07
CA GLY A 108 4.81 -1.98 12.96
C GLY A 108 3.67 -1.33 12.21
N ASN A 109 3.96 -0.18 11.60
CA ASN A 109 2.96 0.66 10.95
C ASN A 109 3.30 0.86 9.47
N MET A 110 2.25 1.11 8.68
CA MET A 110 2.40 1.65 7.34
C MET A 110 2.96 3.08 7.43
N PRO A 111 3.80 3.53 6.48
CA PRO A 111 4.30 4.91 6.48
C PRO A 111 3.18 5.94 6.51
N ALA A 112 3.37 7.02 7.28
CA ALA A 112 2.36 8.05 7.47
C ALA A 112 1.92 8.71 6.15
N GLN A 113 2.85 8.96 5.25
CA GLN A 113 2.54 9.56 3.94
C GLN A 113 1.54 8.72 3.16
N LEU A 114 1.73 7.39 3.14
CA LEU A 114 0.82 6.48 2.46
C LEU A 114 -0.52 6.41 3.19
N CYS A 115 -0.51 6.30 4.52
CA CYS A 115 -1.73 6.29 5.33
C CYS A 115 -2.61 7.52 5.07
N ASN A 116 -2.00 8.71 5.04
CA ASN A 116 -2.73 9.95 4.87
C ASN A 116 -3.42 10.07 3.50
N VAL A 117 -2.88 9.42 2.48
CA VAL A 117 -3.48 9.43 1.15
C VAL A 117 -4.61 8.40 1.04
N ILE A 118 -4.43 7.19 1.56
CA ILE A 118 -5.37 6.10 1.31
C ILE A 118 -6.47 5.93 2.35
N ALA A 119 -6.33 6.50 3.56
CA ALA A 119 -7.27 6.26 4.65
C ALA A 119 -8.71 6.65 4.31
N SER A 120 -8.93 7.83 3.73
CA SER A 120 -10.27 8.28 3.36
C SER A 120 -10.91 7.40 2.28
N LEU A 121 -10.13 6.94 1.32
CA LEU A 121 -10.58 6.03 0.26
C LEU A 121 -10.95 4.67 0.83
N TYR A 122 -10.13 4.16 1.73
CA TYR A 122 -10.37 2.90 2.42
C TYR A 122 -11.65 2.99 3.27
N ASP A 123 -11.78 4.06 4.07
CA ASP A 123 -12.91 4.25 4.97
C ASP A 123 -14.23 4.42 4.21
N SER A 124 -14.20 5.04 3.02
CA SER A 124 -15.40 5.21 2.17
C SER A 124 -15.74 3.98 1.32
N GLY A 125 -14.89 2.94 1.34
CA GLY A 125 -15.10 1.74 0.54
C GLY A 125 -14.63 1.87 -0.91
N ASN A 126 -13.98 2.96 -1.28
CA ASN A 126 -13.48 3.19 -2.64
C ASN A 126 -12.12 2.55 -2.91
N LEU A 127 -11.49 2.00 -1.88
CA LEU A 127 -10.24 1.27 -1.96
C LEU A 127 -10.33 0.05 -1.05
N VAL A 128 -9.96 -1.11 -1.55
CA VAL A 128 -9.87 -2.34 -0.75
C VAL A 128 -8.49 -2.96 -0.89
N PHE A 129 -8.05 -3.67 0.15
CA PHE A 129 -6.81 -4.43 0.11
C PHE A 129 -7.13 -5.85 -0.35
N THR A 130 -6.47 -6.29 -1.42
CA THR A 130 -6.69 -7.62 -2.00
C THR A 130 -5.64 -8.64 -1.60
N GLY A 131 -4.51 -8.18 -1.04
CA GLY A 131 -3.47 -9.07 -0.53
C GLY A 131 -2.30 -8.26 0.00
N ALA A 132 -1.56 -8.86 0.92
CA ALA A 132 -0.33 -8.29 1.45
C ALA A 132 0.61 -9.39 1.89
N GLU A 133 1.88 -9.23 1.58
CA GLU A 133 2.91 -10.19 1.98
C GLU A 133 4.25 -9.50 2.25
N ILE A 134 5.10 -10.17 3.00
CA ILE A 134 6.47 -9.73 3.21
C ILE A 134 7.23 -9.85 1.88
N SER A 135 7.82 -8.76 1.41
CA SER A 135 8.63 -8.75 0.19
C SER A 135 10.13 -8.78 0.44
N TYR A 136 10.57 -8.33 1.63
CA TYR A 136 11.97 -8.32 2.02
C TYR A 136 12.10 -8.25 3.54
N VAL A 137 13.07 -8.94 4.10
CA VAL A 137 13.41 -8.89 5.53
C VAL A 137 14.92 -8.79 5.69
N GLU A 138 15.36 -7.87 6.55
CA GLU A 138 16.75 -7.75 6.95
C GLU A 138 16.81 -7.78 8.48
N PRO A 139 17.23 -8.92 9.08
CA PRO A 139 17.35 -9.03 10.53
C PRO A 139 18.52 -8.18 11.06
N ILE A 140 18.48 -7.82 12.34
CA ILE A 140 19.55 -7.02 12.97
C ILE A 140 20.93 -7.63 12.73
N SER A 141 21.05 -8.94 12.79
CA SER A 141 22.33 -9.66 12.60
C SER A 141 23.01 -9.39 11.27
N LYS A 142 22.25 -8.98 10.24
CA LYS A 142 22.77 -8.66 8.90
C LYS A 142 22.96 -7.17 8.68
N ARG A 143 22.67 -6.34 9.68
CA ARG A 143 22.79 -4.89 9.61
C ARG A 143 24.05 -4.44 10.33
N SER A 144 24.31 -3.12 10.30
CA SER A 144 25.37 -2.50 11.06
C SER A 144 25.24 -2.84 12.56
N ARG A 145 26.37 -3.00 13.27
CA ARG A 145 26.38 -3.23 14.72
C ARG A 145 25.69 -2.13 15.53
N HIS A 146 25.45 -0.97 14.92
CA HIS A 146 24.71 0.13 15.54
C HIS A 146 23.22 0.11 15.26
N ALA A 147 22.74 -0.82 14.43
CA ALA A 147 21.33 -0.93 14.13
C ALA A 147 20.55 -1.40 15.36
N LYS A 148 19.41 -0.76 15.61
CA LYS A 148 18.54 -1.04 16.76
C LYS A 148 17.25 -1.74 16.36
N GLN A 149 17.05 -1.98 15.06
CA GLN A 149 15.82 -2.56 14.54
C GLN A 149 16.10 -3.39 13.29
N ALA A 150 15.27 -4.40 13.10
CA ALA A 150 15.19 -5.14 11.85
C ALA A 150 14.42 -4.32 10.80
N VAL A 151 14.59 -4.65 9.54
CA VAL A 151 13.89 -4.01 8.42
C VAL A 151 12.96 -5.03 7.77
N ALA A 152 11.74 -4.63 7.48
CA ALA A 152 10.78 -5.42 6.71
C ALA A 152 10.10 -4.52 5.68
N PHE A 153 9.93 -5.06 4.46
CA PHE A 153 9.14 -4.45 3.40
C PHE A 153 7.93 -5.31 3.12
N VAL A 154 6.82 -4.65 2.84
CA VAL A 154 5.55 -5.30 2.50
C VAL A 154 5.16 -4.93 1.09
N GLU A 155 4.74 -5.93 0.31
CA GLU A 155 4.06 -5.70 -0.95
C GLU A 155 2.57 -5.73 -0.68
N LEU A 156 1.91 -4.60 -0.91
CA LEU A 156 0.47 -4.42 -0.69
C LEU A 156 -0.25 -4.32 -2.03
N ARG A 157 -1.24 -5.17 -2.22
CA ARG A 157 -2.12 -5.15 -3.38
C ARG A 157 -3.44 -4.50 -3.00
N MET A 158 -3.84 -3.51 -3.79
CA MET A 158 -5.05 -2.73 -3.56
C MET A 158 -5.88 -2.68 -4.84
N MET A 159 -7.16 -2.39 -4.67
CA MET A 159 -8.05 -2.17 -5.80
C MET A 159 -8.97 -0.98 -5.54
N LEU A 160 -9.04 -0.08 -6.51
CA LEU A 160 -10.03 1.00 -6.55
C LEU A 160 -11.36 0.42 -7.01
N THR A 161 -12.44 0.70 -6.26
CA THR A 161 -13.73 0.01 -6.45
C THR A 161 -14.81 0.85 -7.11
N TRP A 162 -14.48 2.01 -7.66
CA TRP A 162 -15.47 2.79 -8.39
C TRP A 162 -15.30 2.72 -9.90
#